data_59c6ca2210a23654c552b113d9250274
#
_entry.id   59c6ca2210a23654c552b113d9250274
#
_cell.length_a   1.000
_cell.length_b   1.000
_cell.length_c   1.000
_cell.angle_alpha   90.00
_cell.angle_beta   90.00
_cell.angle_gamma   90.00
#
_symmetry.space_group_name_H-M   'P 1'
#
loop_
_entity.id
_entity.type
_entity.pdbx_description
1 polymer ?
#
loop_
_entity_poly.entity_id
_entity_poly.type
_entity_poly.pdbx_seq_one_letter_code
_entity_poly.pdbx_strand_id
1 'polypeptide(L)'
;MARWVEMPIFSPVYENVAETALRNGNARLENAFITEAKTHSRFPGLKTWLRMPSPGKVYLFDWRGDLIAVTSFGLVYRIGSDKTANNVTLTPVSGGRRVTAARTQDEILFAAGGPIVRLIGAKTELLSKDAPIATHVGYVDGYVLANEAGSGRFQYTDAGVYTSWDPLNVFTAESKDDPLTALVVTPFNETILAGPSS
;
A
#
# COMPACT_ATOMS: atom_id res chain seq x y z
N MET A 1 -11.47 3.37 14.90
CA MET A 1 -12.80 3.15 15.52
C MET A 1 -13.74 2.62 14.47
N ALA A 2 -14.32 1.44 14.67
CA ALA A 2 -15.34 0.92 13.76
C ALA A 2 -16.61 1.75 13.94
N ARG A 3 -17.08 2.36 12.87
CA ARG A 3 -18.32 3.11 12.87
C ARG A 3 -19.47 2.11 12.77
N TRP A 4 -20.34 2.10 13.77
CA TRP A 4 -21.57 1.33 13.72
C TRP A 4 -22.49 1.92 12.66
N VAL A 5 -22.86 1.12 11.70
CA VAL A 5 -23.92 1.46 10.75
C VAL A 5 -25.19 0.83 11.32
N GLU A 6 -26.14 1.62 11.73
CA GLU A 6 -27.50 1.12 11.91
C GLU A 6 -27.97 0.57 10.57
N MET A 7 -28.10 -0.73 10.49
CA MET A 7 -28.73 -1.36 9.34
C MET A 7 -30.24 -1.40 9.57
N PRO A 8 -31.01 -0.54 8.90
CA PRO A 8 -32.47 -0.49 9.07
C PRO A 8 -33.20 -1.73 8.50
N ILE A 9 -32.45 -2.70 8.01
CA ILE A 9 -32.99 -3.86 7.27
C ILE A 9 -33.00 -5.06 8.18
N PHE A 10 -33.40 -4.90 9.37
CA PHE A 10 -33.76 -6.07 10.12
C PHE A 10 -35.17 -6.45 9.78
N SER A 11 -35.22 -7.05 8.75
CA SER A 11 -36.31 -7.77 8.23
C SER A 11 -36.71 -8.92 9.14
N PRO A 12 -37.81 -9.59 8.83
CA PRO A 12 -38.54 -10.61 9.55
C PRO A 12 -37.75 -11.78 10.13
N VAL A 13 -36.48 -11.93 9.79
CA VAL A 13 -35.59 -12.93 10.41
C VAL A 13 -35.51 -12.79 11.93
N TYR A 14 -35.85 -11.63 12.45
CA TYR A 14 -35.79 -11.33 13.89
C TYR A 14 -37.10 -11.43 14.61
N GLU A 15 -38.17 -11.78 13.92
CA GLU A 15 -39.51 -11.81 14.50
C GLU A 15 -39.63 -12.73 15.71
N ASN A 16 -38.72 -13.68 15.90
CA ASN A 16 -38.89 -14.68 16.94
C ASN A 16 -37.93 -14.61 18.14
N VAL A 17 -36.78 -13.96 18.05
CA VAL A 17 -35.83 -14.03 19.19
C VAL A 17 -35.08 -12.73 19.47
N ALA A 18 -34.76 -11.96 18.49
CA ALA A 18 -33.84 -10.85 18.63
C ALA A 18 -34.45 -9.49 18.37
N GLU A 19 -35.70 -9.43 17.94
CA GLU A 19 -36.32 -8.15 17.55
C GLU A 19 -36.33 -7.14 18.68
N THR A 20 -36.68 -7.57 19.89
CA THR A 20 -36.66 -6.70 21.06
C THR A 20 -35.27 -6.25 21.44
N ALA A 21 -34.28 -7.14 21.36
CA ALA A 21 -32.87 -6.83 21.62
C ALA A 21 -32.28 -5.90 20.57
N LEU A 22 -32.65 -6.06 19.33
CA LEU A 22 -32.22 -5.19 18.23
C LEU A 22 -32.85 -3.81 18.30
N ARG A 23 -34.14 -3.74 18.57
CA ARG A 23 -34.85 -2.48 18.74
C ARG A 23 -34.36 -1.69 19.98
N ASN A 24 -33.91 -2.39 20.99
CA ASN A 24 -33.33 -1.77 22.19
C ASN A 24 -31.82 -1.46 22.04
N GLY A 25 -31.21 -1.66 20.84
CA GLY A 25 -29.80 -1.39 20.61
C GLY A 25 -28.85 -2.35 21.32
N ASN A 26 -29.35 -3.44 21.90
CA ASN A 26 -28.54 -4.40 22.65
C ASN A 26 -27.99 -5.57 21.81
N ALA A 27 -28.43 -5.69 20.57
CA ALA A 27 -27.93 -6.72 19.69
C ALA A 27 -26.74 -6.22 18.87
N ARG A 28 -25.74 -7.06 18.78
CA ARG A 28 -24.50 -6.78 18.05
C ARG A 28 -24.23 -7.91 17.07
N LEU A 29 -24.04 -7.55 15.79
CA LEU A 29 -23.65 -8.49 14.76
C LEU A 29 -22.12 -8.41 14.60
N GLU A 30 -21.43 -9.50 14.94
CA GLU A 30 -19.98 -9.60 14.77
C GLU A 30 -19.61 -10.75 13.85
N ASN A 31 -18.68 -10.51 12.93
CA ASN A 31 -18.18 -11.52 11.99
C ASN A 31 -19.31 -12.24 11.23
N ALA A 32 -20.35 -11.51 10.89
CA ALA A 32 -21.49 -12.05 10.13
C ALA A 32 -22.04 -10.97 9.18
N PHE A 33 -22.77 -11.41 8.18
CA PHE A 33 -23.45 -10.56 7.21
C PHE A 33 -24.84 -11.12 6.93
N ILE A 34 -25.72 -10.27 6.41
CA ILE A 34 -27.05 -10.66 6.00
C ILE A 34 -26.99 -11.04 4.53
N THR A 35 -27.48 -12.22 4.21
CA THR A 35 -27.58 -12.69 2.82
C THR A 35 -28.78 -12.08 2.09
N GLU A 36 -28.84 -12.22 0.78
CA GLU A 36 -29.99 -11.81 -0.03
C GLU A 36 -31.30 -12.52 0.43
N ALA A 37 -31.17 -13.73 0.95
CA ALA A 37 -32.29 -14.47 1.54
C ALA A 37 -32.68 -13.97 2.96
N LYS A 38 -32.11 -12.85 3.40
CA LYS A 38 -32.35 -12.25 4.71
C LYS A 38 -32.01 -13.16 5.90
N THR A 39 -31.08 -14.07 5.71
CA THR A 39 -30.53 -14.94 6.75
C THR A 39 -29.16 -14.45 7.18
N HIS A 40 -28.77 -14.76 8.42
CA HIS A 40 -27.43 -14.50 8.88
C HIS A 40 -26.47 -15.55 8.35
N SER A 41 -25.36 -15.09 7.80
CA SER A 41 -24.22 -15.94 7.52
C SER A 41 -22.99 -15.43 8.23
N ARG A 42 -22.23 -16.33 8.83
CA ARG A 42 -20.93 -15.99 9.37
C ARG A 42 -19.95 -15.76 8.23
N PHE A 43 -19.07 -14.80 8.41
CA PHE A 43 -17.92 -14.72 7.51
C PHE A 43 -17.15 -16.04 7.60
N PRO A 44 -16.74 -16.60 6.46
CA PRO A 44 -15.91 -17.79 6.44
C PRO A 44 -14.64 -17.49 7.25
N GLY A 45 -14.20 -18.47 8.02
CA GLY A 45 -12.96 -18.34 8.79
C GLY A 45 -11.75 -18.09 7.89
N LEU A 46 -10.76 -17.39 8.41
CA LEU A 46 -9.51 -17.16 7.69
C LEU A 46 -8.75 -18.48 7.56
N LYS A 47 -8.36 -18.81 6.33
CA LYS A 47 -7.48 -19.94 6.03
C LYS A 47 -6.12 -19.39 5.59
N THR A 48 -5.04 -19.96 6.12
CA THR A 48 -3.69 -19.64 5.65
C THR A 48 -3.61 -19.93 4.15
N TRP A 49 -3.32 -18.91 3.36
CA TRP A 49 -3.16 -19.04 1.92
C TRP A 49 -1.71 -19.39 1.56
N LEU A 50 -0.76 -18.74 2.21
CA LEU A 50 0.68 -18.95 2.04
C LEU A 50 1.39 -18.56 3.34
N ARG A 51 2.44 -19.29 3.71
CA ARG A 51 3.39 -18.91 4.75
C ARG A 51 4.64 -18.36 4.09
N MET A 52 5.03 -17.15 4.47
CA MET A 52 6.25 -16.54 3.95
C MET A 52 7.49 -17.25 4.55
N PRO A 53 8.55 -17.41 3.75
CA PRO A 53 9.82 -17.97 4.24
C PRO A 53 10.51 -17.10 5.29
N SER A 54 10.26 -15.77 5.27
CA SER A 54 10.82 -14.81 6.22
C SER A 54 9.75 -14.39 7.23
N PRO A 55 10.08 -14.28 8.52
CA PRO A 55 9.17 -13.74 9.53
C PRO A 55 8.98 -12.25 9.40
N GLY A 56 8.04 -11.69 10.18
CA GLY A 56 7.81 -10.24 10.28
C GLY A 56 6.61 -9.75 9.50
N LYS A 57 6.49 -8.43 9.42
CA LYS A 57 5.43 -7.78 8.64
C LYS A 57 5.70 -7.97 7.15
N VAL A 58 4.61 -8.11 6.39
CA VAL A 58 4.66 -8.28 4.94
C VAL A 58 3.78 -7.20 4.32
N TYR A 59 4.31 -6.52 3.31
CA TYR A 59 3.61 -5.57 2.47
C TYR A 59 3.37 -6.24 1.12
N LEU A 60 2.13 -6.19 0.64
CA LEU A 60 1.73 -6.89 -0.58
C LEU A 60 1.37 -5.87 -1.67
N PHE A 61 1.88 -6.14 -2.86
CA PHE A 61 1.65 -5.33 -4.05
C PHE A 61 1.34 -6.27 -5.22
N ASP A 62 0.39 -5.94 -6.05
CA ASP A 62 0.20 -6.64 -7.32
C ASP A 62 1.05 -5.98 -8.41
N TRP A 63 1.63 -6.77 -9.28
CA TRP A 63 2.38 -6.28 -10.43
C TRP A 63 2.40 -7.33 -11.54
N ARG A 64 1.82 -6.97 -12.71
CA ARG A 64 1.78 -7.83 -13.90
C ARG A 64 1.18 -9.23 -13.65
N GLY A 65 0.18 -9.31 -12.78
CA GLY A 65 -0.47 -10.57 -12.43
C GLY A 65 0.23 -11.41 -11.37
N ASP A 66 1.43 -11.01 -10.94
CA ASP A 66 2.12 -11.59 -9.80
C ASP A 66 1.85 -10.79 -8.52
N LEU A 67 1.88 -11.47 -7.39
CA LEU A 67 1.87 -10.83 -6.09
C LEU A 67 3.31 -10.63 -5.61
N ILE A 68 3.67 -9.37 -5.39
CA ILE A 68 4.99 -9.01 -4.85
C ILE A 68 4.86 -8.79 -3.35
N ALA A 69 5.64 -9.52 -2.57
CA ALA A 69 5.67 -9.41 -1.12
C ALA A 69 7.01 -8.81 -0.67
N VAL A 70 6.96 -7.71 0.07
CA VAL A 70 8.14 -7.09 0.68
C VAL A 70 8.04 -7.26 2.19
N THR A 71 9.05 -7.84 2.80
CA THR A 71 9.07 -8.04 4.25
C THR A 71 9.63 -6.82 4.98
N SER A 72 9.37 -6.71 6.29
CA SER A 72 9.95 -5.66 7.13
C SER A 72 11.48 -5.73 7.24
N PHE A 73 12.09 -6.83 6.80
CA PHE A 73 13.55 -6.99 6.68
C PHE A 73 14.08 -6.60 5.30
N GLY A 74 13.21 -6.07 4.42
CA GLY A 74 13.58 -5.62 3.08
C GLY A 74 13.70 -6.73 2.04
N LEU A 75 13.37 -7.97 2.38
CA LEU A 75 13.40 -9.06 1.42
C LEU A 75 12.17 -8.99 0.51
N VAL A 76 12.39 -9.17 -0.78
CA VAL A 76 11.36 -9.11 -1.81
C VAL A 76 11.13 -10.50 -2.39
N TYR A 77 9.88 -10.90 -2.43
CA TYR A 77 9.45 -12.18 -2.98
C TYR A 77 8.43 -11.96 -4.10
N ARG A 78 8.59 -12.69 -5.18
CA ARG A 78 7.57 -12.82 -6.23
C ARG A 78 6.79 -14.09 -5.96
N ILE A 79 5.48 -13.97 -5.88
CA ILE A 79 4.56 -15.07 -5.61
C ILE A 79 3.69 -15.26 -6.86
N GLY A 80 3.88 -16.38 -7.51
CA GLY A 80 3.09 -16.76 -8.68
C GLY A 80 1.75 -17.41 -8.31
N SER A 81 1.01 -17.78 -9.33
CA SER A 81 -0.29 -18.48 -9.19
C SER A 81 -0.17 -19.85 -8.50
N ASP A 82 1.00 -20.46 -8.54
CA ASP A 82 1.33 -21.73 -7.87
C ASP A 82 1.53 -21.57 -6.35
N LYS A 83 1.43 -20.34 -5.82
CA LYS A 83 1.68 -19.98 -4.42
C LYS A 83 3.12 -20.21 -3.95
N THR A 84 4.08 -20.26 -4.86
CA THR A 84 5.49 -20.35 -4.51
C THR A 84 6.07 -18.96 -4.32
N ALA A 85 6.69 -18.72 -3.14
CA ALA A 85 7.38 -17.47 -2.83
C ALA A 85 8.85 -17.54 -3.28
N ASN A 86 9.14 -16.98 -4.42
CA ASN A 86 10.49 -16.92 -4.99
C ASN A 86 11.21 -15.66 -4.50
N ASN A 87 12.33 -15.82 -3.81
CA ASN A 87 13.15 -14.69 -3.38
C ASN A 87 13.84 -14.04 -4.59
N VAL A 88 13.51 -12.78 -4.83
CA VAL A 88 14.07 -11.96 -5.93
C VAL A 88 14.99 -10.85 -5.40
N THR A 89 15.32 -10.86 -4.12
CA THR A 89 16.15 -9.83 -3.49
C THR A 89 17.61 -9.96 -3.94
N LEU A 90 18.11 -8.94 -4.62
CA LEU A 90 19.54 -8.70 -4.77
C LEU A 90 19.94 -7.48 -3.92
N THR A 91 19.18 -6.40 -4.04
CA THR A 91 19.28 -5.22 -3.18
C THR A 91 18.06 -5.19 -2.26
N PRO A 92 18.22 -5.23 -0.93
CA PRO A 92 17.09 -5.18 0.00
C PRO A 92 16.47 -3.77 0.06
N VAL A 93 15.16 -3.72 0.26
CA VAL A 93 14.45 -2.47 0.55
C VAL A 93 14.76 -2.04 1.99
N SER A 94 15.40 -0.91 2.17
CA SER A 94 15.91 -0.46 3.47
C SER A 94 15.23 0.83 3.94
N GLY A 95 15.43 1.20 5.23
CA GLY A 95 14.91 2.42 5.83
C GLY A 95 13.99 2.20 7.03
N GLY A 96 13.44 1.00 7.19
CA GLY A 96 12.67 0.61 8.38
C GLY A 96 11.28 1.24 8.52
N ARG A 97 10.83 2.01 7.54
CA ARG A 97 9.48 2.59 7.47
C ARG A 97 8.52 1.64 6.76
N ARG A 98 7.24 2.03 6.71
CA ARG A 98 6.27 1.33 5.87
C ARG A 98 6.74 1.35 4.41
N VAL A 99 6.70 0.20 3.76
CA VAL A 99 7.03 0.12 2.33
C VAL A 99 5.89 0.72 1.52
N THR A 100 6.25 1.64 0.64
CA THR A 100 5.38 2.17 -0.42
C THR A 100 5.90 1.70 -1.76
N ALA A 101 5.03 1.62 -2.75
CA ALA A 101 5.43 1.19 -4.08
C ALA A 101 4.76 2.02 -5.17
N ALA A 102 5.50 2.24 -6.25
CA ALA A 102 4.98 2.77 -7.51
C ALA A 102 5.20 1.75 -8.62
N ARG A 103 4.22 1.63 -9.50
CA ARG A 103 4.24 0.72 -10.63
C ARG A 103 4.43 1.53 -11.89
N THR A 104 5.46 1.21 -12.63
CA THR A 104 5.67 1.71 -13.98
C THR A 104 5.27 0.63 -15.00
N GLN A 105 5.48 0.92 -16.27
CA GLN A 105 5.19 -0.06 -17.32
C GLN A 105 6.04 -1.32 -17.19
N ASP A 106 7.33 -1.19 -16.82
CA ASP A 106 8.30 -2.30 -16.91
C ASP A 106 8.90 -2.71 -15.56
N GLU A 107 8.72 -1.92 -14.52
CA GLU A 107 9.29 -2.15 -13.22
C GLU A 107 8.36 -1.71 -12.09
N ILE A 108 8.61 -2.22 -10.88
CA ILE A 108 7.97 -1.75 -9.66
C ILE A 108 9.04 -1.19 -8.71
N LEU A 109 8.79 -0.01 -8.18
CA LEU A 109 9.69 0.75 -7.34
C LEU A 109 9.23 0.67 -5.89
N PHE A 110 10.18 0.60 -4.95
CA PHE A 110 9.92 0.52 -3.52
C PHE A 110 10.68 1.60 -2.76
N ALA A 111 9.99 2.26 -1.84
CA ALA A 111 10.57 3.19 -0.88
C ALA A 111 10.12 2.85 0.54
N ALA A 112 11.03 2.97 1.52
CA ALA A 112 10.76 2.68 2.93
C ALA A 112 11.56 3.57 3.90
N GLY A 113 12.00 4.76 3.46
CA GLY A 113 12.85 5.67 4.22
C GLY A 113 14.34 5.45 4.00
N GLY A 114 14.70 4.64 3.02
CA GLY A 114 16.05 4.41 2.52
C GLY A 114 16.16 4.73 1.02
N PRO A 115 17.23 4.30 0.36
CA PRO A 115 17.35 4.38 -1.09
C PRO A 115 16.19 3.68 -1.79
N ILE A 116 15.78 4.23 -2.93
CA ILE A 116 14.72 3.62 -3.74
C ILE A 116 15.27 2.38 -4.45
N VAL A 117 14.55 1.27 -4.29
CA VAL A 117 14.89 -0.01 -4.91
C VAL A 117 13.87 -0.33 -5.97
N ARG A 118 14.30 -0.86 -7.11
CA ARG A 118 13.41 -1.32 -8.17
C ARG A 118 13.47 -2.84 -8.34
N LEU A 119 12.36 -3.43 -8.73
CA LEU A 119 12.32 -4.78 -9.25
C LEU A 119 12.11 -4.68 -10.75
N ILE A 120 13.14 -5.06 -11.48
CA ILE A 120 13.14 -5.16 -12.94
C ILE A 120 13.51 -6.59 -13.34
N GLY A 121 12.75 -7.18 -14.25
CA GLY A 121 12.96 -8.59 -14.61
C GLY A 121 12.81 -9.52 -13.40
N ALA A 122 13.91 -10.17 -12.98
CA ALA A 122 13.91 -11.22 -11.96
C ALA A 122 14.55 -10.81 -10.62
N LYS A 123 15.11 -9.62 -10.50
CA LYS A 123 15.88 -9.21 -9.31
C LYS A 123 15.63 -7.76 -8.94
N THR A 124 15.81 -7.48 -7.63
CA THR A 124 15.80 -6.10 -7.14
C THR A 124 17.20 -5.48 -7.30
N GLU A 125 17.22 -4.20 -7.62
CA GLU A 125 18.44 -3.40 -7.67
C GLU A 125 18.18 -1.97 -7.21
N LEU A 126 19.24 -1.23 -6.91
CA LEU A 126 19.14 0.19 -6.61
C LEU A 126 18.62 0.94 -7.85
N LEU A 127 17.63 1.83 -7.67
CA LEU A 127 17.10 2.61 -8.78
C LEU A 127 18.16 3.55 -9.36
N SER A 128 18.74 4.38 -8.51
CA SER A 128 19.83 5.31 -8.84
C SER A 128 20.56 5.72 -7.56
N LYS A 129 21.83 6.09 -7.70
CA LYS A 129 22.61 6.70 -6.61
C LYS A 129 22.21 8.14 -6.36
N ASP A 130 21.66 8.79 -7.38
CA ASP A 130 21.26 10.21 -7.35
C ASP A 130 19.81 10.38 -6.92
N ALA A 131 19.06 9.28 -6.79
CA ALA A 131 17.69 9.30 -6.26
C ALA A 131 17.68 9.72 -4.79
N PRO A 132 16.67 10.50 -4.34
CA PRO A 132 16.57 10.90 -2.94
C PRO A 132 16.32 9.69 -2.04
N ILE A 133 16.71 9.82 -0.77
CA ILE A 133 16.23 8.93 0.29
C ILE A 133 14.75 9.21 0.49
N ALA A 134 13.89 8.22 0.24
CA ALA A 134 12.45 8.43 0.15
C ALA A 134 11.64 7.49 1.04
N THR A 135 10.54 7.99 1.58
CA THR A 135 9.54 7.19 2.27
C THR A 135 8.35 6.84 1.36
N HIS A 136 8.12 7.65 0.34
CA HIS A 136 7.05 7.49 -0.62
C HIS A 136 7.57 7.66 -2.03
N VAL A 137 7.06 6.84 -2.93
CA VAL A 137 7.34 6.90 -4.36
C VAL A 137 6.01 6.82 -5.12
N GLY A 138 5.88 7.61 -6.18
CA GLY A 138 4.73 7.66 -7.07
C GLY A 138 5.16 7.58 -8.53
N TYR A 139 4.22 7.24 -9.39
CA TYR A 139 4.40 7.26 -10.85
C TYR A 139 3.20 7.92 -11.51
N VAL A 140 3.45 8.94 -12.30
CA VAL A 140 2.41 9.70 -13.02
C VAL A 140 2.96 10.18 -14.36
N ASP A 141 2.23 9.93 -15.44
CA ASP A 141 2.51 10.45 -16.79
C ASP A 141 3.96 10.27 -17.27
N GLY A 142 4.58 9.15 -16.92
CA GLY A 142 5.96 8.86 -17.31
C GLY A 142 7.00 9.35 -16.33
N TYR A 143 6.64 10.08 -15.29
CA TYR A 143 7.55 10.58 -14.25
C TYR A 143 7.50 9.71 -13.00
N VAL A 144 8.62 9.48 -12.40
CA VAL A 144 8.70 8.94 -11.03
C VAL A 144 8.87 10.13 -10.08
N LEU A 145 8.01 10.18 -9.06
CA LEU A 145 8.08 11.18 -8.00
C LEU A 145 8.52 10.49 -6.70
N ALA A 146 9.35 11.15 -5.92
CA ALA A 146 9.76 10.68 -4.62
C ALA A 146 9.85 11.83 -3.63
N ASN A 147 9.32 11.67 -2.42
CA ASN A 147 9.55 12.65 -1.37
C ASN A 147 10.98 12.52 -0.84
N GLU A 148 11.57 13.63 -0.44
CA GLU A 148 12.82 13.61 0.31
C GLU A 148 12.50 13.39 1.79
N ALA A 149 12.97 12.27 2.34
CA ALA A 149 12.63 11.84 3.68
C ALA A 149 13.01 12.89 4.75
N GLY A 150 12.03 13.31 5.54
CA GLY A 150 12.21 14.29 6.61
C GLY A 150 12.20 15.75 6.15
N SER A 151 11.82 16.02 4.90
CA SER A 151 11.69 17.39 4.37
C SER A 151 10.32 17.64 3.74
N GLY A 152 9.99 18.90 3.48
CA GLY A 152 8.81 19.29 2.68
C GLY A 152 9.04 19.19 1.17
N ARG A 153 10.14 18.57 0.72
CA ARG A 153 10.56 18.53 -0.67
C ARG A 153 10.22 17.20 -1.33
N PHE A 154 9.99 17.24 -2.62
CA PHE A 154 9.94 16.04 -3.46
C PHE A 154 10.71 16.28 -4.75
N GLN A 155 11.22 15.22 -5.32
CA GLN A 155 11.95 15.22 -6.57
C GLN A 155 11.21 14.38 -7.61
N TYR A 156 11.50 14.64 -8.89
CA TYR A 156 10.95 13.87 -9.99
C TYR A 156 12.02 13.60 -11.06
N THR A 157 11.84 12.52 -11.78
CA THR A 157 12.72 12.12 -12.89
C THR A 157 12.30 12.80 -14.19
N ASP A 158 13.14 12.66 -15.22
CA ASP A 158 12.70 12.93 -16.58
C ASP A 158 11.67 11.87 -17.03
N ALA A 159 10.80 12.27 -17.95
CA ALA A 159 9.76 11.38 -18.47
C ALA A 159 10.37 10.15 -19.15
N GLY A 160 9.98 8.98 -18.68
CA GLY A 160 10.46 7.69 -19.23
C GLY A 160 11.89 7.32 -18.86
N VAL A 161 12.63 8.14 -18.07
CA VAL A 161 14.02 7.87 -17.65
C VAL A 161 14.08 7.82 -16.11
N TYR A 162 13.67 6.72 -15.53
CA TYR A 162 13.46 6.60 -14.07
C TYR A 162 14.76 6.60 -13.24
N THR A 163 15.91 6.40 -13.89
CA THR A 163 17.22 6.40 -13.23
C THR A 163 17.93 7.76 -13.24
N SER A 164 17.40 8.74 -13.99
CA SER A 164 17.96 10.09 -14.10
C SER A 164 17.26 11.02 -13.10
N TRP A 165 18.00 11.48 -12.09
CA TRP A 165 17.53 12.40 -11.05
C TRP A 165 18.35 13.66 -11.11
N ASP A 166 17.81 14.69 -11.76
CA ASP A 166 18.44 16.01 -11.78
C ASP A 166 18.19 16.71 -10.44
N PRO A 167 19.23 17.18 -9.72
CA PRO A 167 19.06 17.96 -8.50
C PRO A 167 18.21 19.22 -8.65
N LEU A 168 18.04 19.71 -9.87
CA LEU A 168 17.17 20.85 -10.17
C LEU A 168 15.69 20.46 -10.32
N ASN A 169 15.39 19.19 -10.54
CA ASN A 169 14.03 18.67 -10.63
C ASN A 169 13.44 18.44 -9.23
N VAL A 170 13.34 19.53 -8.46
CA VAL A 170 12.86 19.51 -7.09
C VAL A 170 11.79 20.57 -6.87
N PHE A 171 10.75 20.21 -6.12
CA PHE A 171 9.73 21.10 -5.62
C PHE A 171 9.62 21.04 -4.11
N THR A 172 9.19 22.13 -3.52
CA THR A 172 8.85 22.22 -2.11
C THR A 172 7.34 22.40 -1.98
N ALA A 173 6.73 21.67 -1.07
CA ALA A 173 5.32 21.88 -0.71
C ALA A 173 5.24 23.11 0.20
N GLU A 174 5.01 24.28 -0.40
CA GLU A 174 5.18 25.58 0.27
C GLU A 174 4.01 26.02 1.15
N SER A 175 2.92 25.25 1.21
CA SER A 175 1.76 25.67 2.01
C SER A 175 2.05 25.74 3.50
N LYS A 176 2.98 24.92 3.98
CA LYS A 176 3.48 24.90 5.38
C LYS A 176 4.90 24.35 5.42
N ASP A 177 5.70 24.84 6.36
CA ASP A 177 7.06 24.38 6.61
C ASP A 177 7.04 23.10 7.47
N ASP A 178 6.45 22.05 6.94
CA ASP A 178 6.41 20.74 7.58
C ASP A 178 6.89 19.62 6.64
N PRO A 179 7.44 18.54 7.18
CA PRO A 179 7.91 17.43 6.34
C PRO A 179 6.75 16.70 5.68
N LEU A 180 6.95 16.28 4.43
CA LEU A 180 5.99 15.43 3.73
C LEU A 180 5.88 14.07 4.40
N THR A 181 4.68 13.72 4.82
CA THR A 181 4.34 12.43 5.43
C THR A 181 3.69 11.46 4.45
N ALA A 182 3.15 11.96 3.36
CA ALA A 182 2.59 11.15 2.29
C ALA A 182 2.73 11.82 0.91
N LEU A 183 2.93 10.97 -0.09
CA LEU A 183 2.82 11.28 -1.51
C LEU A 183 1.97 10.18 -2.12
N VAL A 184 0.86 10.53 -2.73
CA VAL A 184 -0.10 9.60 -3.33
C VAL A 184 -0.47 10.07 -4.72
N VAL A 185 -0.34 9.18 -5.70
CA VAL A 185 -0.86 9.42 -7.05
C VAL A 185 -2.24 8.78 -7.15
N THR A 186 -3.21 9.57 -7.56
CA THR A 186 -4.60 9.13 -7.75
C THR A 186 -4.79 8.46 -9.11
N PRO A 187 -5.88 7.69 -9.31
CA PRO A 187 -6.22 7.15 -10.64
C PRO A 187 -6.52 8.21 -11.71
N PHE A 188 -6.66 9.48 -11.32
CA PHE A 188 -6.92 10.61 -12.21
C PHE A 188 -5.64 11.37 -12.58
N ASN A 189 -4.47 10.79 -12.37
CA ASN A 189 -3.16 11.41 -12.60
C ASN A 189 -2.92 12.68 -11.78
N GLU A 190 -3.53 12.75 -10.59
CA GLU A 190 -3.28 13.83 -9.63
C GLU A 190 -2.32 13.36 -8.56
N THR A 191 -1.42 14.23 -8.15
CA THR A 191 -0.50 13.95 -7.04
C THR A 191 -0.96 14.71 -5.80
N ILE A 192 -1.25 13.98 -4.74
CA ILE A 192 -1.60 14.53 -3.43
C ILE A 192 -0.37 14.45 -2.54
N LEU A 193 0.02 15.59 -1.98
CA LEU A 193 1.07 15.73 -0.99
C LEU A 193 0.42 16.06 0.35
N ALA A 194 0.83 15.37 1.40
CA ALA A 194 0.32 15.64 2.75
C ALA A 194 1.47 15.78 3.75
N GLY A 195 1.34 16.77 4.63
CA GLY A 195 2.17 16.97 5.80
C GLY A 195 1.37 16.76 7.09
N PRO A 196 2.00 16.83 8.29
CA PRO A 196 1.31 16.64 9.57
C PRO A 196 0.27 17.71 9.89
N SER A 197 0.42 18.89 9.28
CA SER A 197 -0.42 20.07 9.53
C SER A 197 -1.29 20.47 8.34
N SER A 198 -1.30 19.68 7.29
CA SER A 198 -2.08 19.92 6.07
C SER A 198 -3.42 19.20 6.09
#